data_f32405305e2e2dff3b2ce16d1cc721c0
#
_entry.id   f32405305e2e2dff3b2ce16d1cc721c0
#
_cell.length_a   1.000
_cell.length_b   1.000
_cell.length_c   1.000
_cell.angle_alpha   90.00
_cell.angle_beta   90.00
_cell.angle_gamma   90.00
#
_symmetry.space_group_name_H-M   'P 1'
#
loop_
_entity.id
_entity.type
_entity.pdbx_description
1 polymer ?
#
loop_
_entity_poly.entity_id
_entity_poly.type
_entity_poly.pdbx_seq_one_letter_code
_entity_poly.pdbx_strand_id
1 'polypeptide(L)'
;MKILVAVKRVIDYNVQIRVKEDGSGVVTDNVKMSTNPPDDNAVEEAVKIKESGKAKEIIAVTVGEEKAQETVRKALAVGADRGILVKASGTIEPLAVAKILQKIVEKEK
;
A
#
# COMPACT_ATOMS: atom_id res chain seq x y z
N MET A 1 16.90 12.39 5.49
CA MET A 1 16.19 11.77 4.36
C MET A 1 14.94 11.05 4.87
N LYS A 2 13.86 11.17 4.14
CA LYS A 2 12.62 10.45 4.42
C LYS A 2 12.43 9.37 3.36
N ILE A 3 11.80 8.27 3.74
CA ILE A 3 11.47 7.19 2.82
C ILE A 3 9.95 7.10 2.68
N LEU A 4 9.45 7.14 1.46
CA LEU A 4 8.05 6.93 1.16
C LEU A 4 7.89 5.52 0.60
N VAL A 5 7.06 4.70 1.24
CA VAL A 5 6.79 3.33 0.80
C VAL A 5 5.32 3.22 0.42
N ALA A 6 5.06 2.85 -0.83
CA ALA A 6 3.72 2.59 -1.29
C ALA A 6 3.35 1.13 -0.99
N VAL A 7 2.21 0.93 -0.35
CA VAL A 7 1.71 -0.41 -0.03
C VAL A 7 0.31 -0.57 -0.59
N LYS A 8 -0.02 -1.75 -1.08
CA LYS A 8 -1.30 -2.02 -1.71
C LYS A 8 -2.03 -3.17 -1.04
N ARG A 9 -3.33 -3.00 -0.84
CA ARG A 9 -4.23 -4.05 -0.38
C ARG A 9 -4.67 -4.87 -1.58
N VAL A 10 -4.41 -6.16 -1.54
CA VAL A 10 -4.72 -7.08 -2.65
C VAL A 10 -5.41 -8.33 -2.11
N ILE A 11 -5.98 -9.14 -3.01
CA ILE A 11 -6.52 -10.44 -2.63
C ILE A 11 -5.36 -11.30 -2.13
N ASP A 12 -5.57 -11.95 -0.98
CA ASP A 12 -4.54 -12.84 -0.41
C ASP A 12 -4.17 -13.92 -1.40
N TYR A 13 -2.87 -14.16 -1.58
CA TYR A 13 -2.39 -15.12 -2.60
C TYR A 13 -2.79 -16.56 -2.32
N ASN A 14 -3.23 -16.89 -1.10
CA ASN A 14 -3.74 -18.23 -0.76
C ASN A 14 -5.21 -18.40 -1.12
N VAL A 15 -5.90 -17.34 -1.54
CA VAL A 15 -7.31 -17.39 -1.90
C VAL A 15 -7.47 -17.91 -3.32
N GLN A 16 -8.39 -18.84 -3.52
CA GLN A 16 -8.73 -19.30 -4.87
C GLN A 16 -9.49 -18.19 -5.60
N ILE A 17 -8.91 -17.72 -6.70
CA ILE A 17 -9.49 -16.66 -7.51
C ILE A 17 -10.68 -17.17 -8.31
N ARG A 18 -11.78 -16.42 -8.30
CA ARG A 18 -12.95 -16.68 -9.15
C ARG A 18 -13.20 -15.52 -10.08
N VAL A 19 -13.44 -15.83 -11.34
CA VAL A 19 -13.75 -14.82 -12.35
C VAL A 19 -15.24 -14.47 -12.25
N LYS A 20 -15.57 -13.18 -12.40
CA LYS A 20 -16.97 -12.74 -12.45
C LYS A 20 -17.68 -13.36 -13.64
N GLU A 21 -19.00 -13.62 -13.51
CA GLU A 21 -19.80 -14.23 -14.57
C GLU A 21 -19.74 -13.48 -15.89
N ASP A 22 -19.64 -12.16 -15.86
CA ASP A 22 -19.56 -11.32 -17.05
C ASP A 22 -18.13 -11.18 -17.62
N GLY A 23 -17.13 -11.82 -16.99
CA GLY A 23 -15.75 -11.79 -17.45
C GLY A 23 -15.03 -10.46 -17.25
N SER A 24 -15.63 -9.49 -16.55
CA SER A 24 -15.04 -8.15 -16.39
C SER A 24 -13.92 -8.07 -15.34
N GLY A 25 -13.71 -9.14 -14.59
CA GLY A 25 -12.68 -9.16 -13.56
C GLY A 25 -12.84 -10.36 -12.64
N VAL A 26 -12.21 -10.29 -11.46
CA VAL A 26 -12.29 -11.35 -10.45
C VAL A 26 -13.26 -10.97 -9.34
N VAL A 27 -13.83 -11.99 -8.69
CA VAL A 27 -14.72 -11.79 -7.54
C VAL A 27 -13.88 -11.30 -6.36
N THR A 28 -14.25 -10.13 -5.82
CA THR A 28 -13.55 -9.54 -4.68
C THR A 28 -14.43 -9.47 -3.40
N ASP A 29 -15.71 -9.80 -3.52
CA ASP A 29 -16.65 -9.76 -2.40
C ASP A 29 -16.39 -10.90 -1.42
N ASN A 30 -16.31 -10.58 -0.12
CA ASN A 30 -16.09 -11.56 0.94
C ASN A 30 -14.82 -12.40 0.75
N VAL A 31 -13.82 -11.85 0.10
CA VAL A 31 -12.54 -12.53 -0.12
C VAL A 31 -11.50 -11.96 0.86
N LYS A 32 -10.66 -12.84 1.41
CA LYS A 32 -9.58 -12.41 2.28
C LYS A 32 -8.63 -11.50 1.51
N MET A 33 -8.30 -10.36 2.10
CA MET A 33 -7.37 -9.39 1.54
C MET A 33 -6.10 -9.33 2.39
N SER A 34 -5.01 -8.95 1.78
CA SER A 34 -3.74 -8.79 2.48
C SER A 34 -2.91 -7.71 1.81
N THR A 35 -1.77 -7.38 2.43
CA THR A 35 -0.81 -6.49 1.79
C THR A 35 -0.14 -7.24 0.64
N ASN A 36 0.05 -6.54 -0.49
CA ASN A 36 0.77 -7.10 -1.63
C ASN A 36 2.17 -7.57 -1.16
N PRO A 37 2.55 -8.86 -1.36
CA PRO A 37 3.79 -9.39 -0.80
C PRO A 37 5.06 -8.61 -1.13
N PRO A 38 5.31 -8.15 -2.37
CA PRO A 38 6.49 -7.31 -2.64
C PRO A 38 6.52 -6.03 -1.82
N ASP A 39 5.36 -5.50 -1.44
CA ASP A 39 5.29 -4.27 -0.65
C ASP A 39 5.76 -4.52 0.79
N ASP A 40 5.52 -5.72 1.34
CA ASP A 40 6.05 -6.08 2.64
C ASP A 40 7.58 -6.07 2.63
N ASN A 41 8.19 -6.56 1.54
CA ASN A 41 9.63 -6.51 1.37
C ASN A 41 10.15 -5.07 1.30
N ALA A 42 9.39 -4.19 0.64
CA ALA A 42 9.75 -2.78 0.55
C ALA A 42 9.74 -2.11 1.93
N VAL A 43 8.75 -2.42 2.76
CA VAL A 43 8.68 -1.89 4.13
C VAL A 43 9.87 -2.38 4.96
N GLU A 44 10.21 -3.66 4.87
CA GLU A 44 11.35 -4.22 5.59
C GLU A 44 12.67 -3.57 5.17
N GLU A 45 12.85 -3.34 3.87
CA GLU A 45 14.04 -2.68 3.36
C GLU A 45 14.14 -1.24 3.86
N ALA A 46 13.01 -0.53 3.90
CA ALA A 46 12.95 0.83 4.44
C ALA A 46 13.37 0.84 5.92
N VAL A 47 12.90 -0.13 6.71
CA VAL A 47 13.27 -0.25 8.12
C VAL A 47 14.78 -0.49 8.27
N LYS A 48 15.36 -1.36 7.43
CA LYS A 48 16.81 -1.60 7.45
C LYS A 48 17.60 -0.34 7.14
N ILE A 49 17.16 0.45 6.17
CA ILE A 49 17.81 1.71 5.79
C ILE A 49 17.75 2.68 6.97
N LYS A 50 16.60 2.77 7.63
CA LYS A 50 16.45 3.65 8.80
C LYS A 50 17.35 3.22 9.95
N GLU A 51 17.41 1.92 10.25
CA GLU A 51 18.26 1.37 11.31
C GLU A 51 19.73 1.62 11.06
N SER A 52 20.13 1.71 9.78
CA SER A 52 21.51 2.04 9.42
C SER A 52 21.85 3.52 9.59
N GLY A 53 20.88 4.34 9.94
CA GLY A 53 21.05 5.78 10.14
C GLY A 53 20.96 6.64 8.89
N LYS A 54 20.68 6.03 7.73
CA LYS A 54 20.58 6.77 6.45
C LYS A 54 19.25 7.49 6.26
N ALA A 55 18.22 7.10 6.98
CA ALA A 55 16.92 7.73 6.90
C ALA A 55 16.38 8.04 8.29
N LYS A 56 15.62 9.13 8.42
CA LYS A 56 15.06 9.57 9.70
C LYS A 56 13.61 9.18 9.88
N GLU A 57 12.87 9.01 8.79
CA GLU A 57 11.44 8.78 8.85
C GLU A 57 10.98 7.90 7.68
N ILE A 58 10.07 6.98 7.99
CA ILE A 58 9.43 6.11 7.01
C ILE A 58 7.95 6.44 6.99
N ILE A 59 7.43 6.78 5.80
CA ILE A 59 6.02 7.07 5.59
C ILE A 59 5.42 5.99 4.69
N ALA A 60 4.45 5.24 5.19
CA ALA A 60 3.73 4.26 4.38
C ALA A 60 2.48 4.92 3.81
N VAL A 61 2.23 4.71 2.52
CA VAL A 61 1.06 5.28 1.85
C VAL A 61 0.30 4.21 1.09
N THR A 62 -1.00 4.27 1.14
CA THR A 62 -1.87 3.44 0.30
C THR A 62 -2.97 4.30 -0.30
N VAL A 63 -3.43 3.90 -1.48
CA VAL A 63 -4.55 4.54 -2.19
C VAL A 63 -5.66 3.52 -2.27
N GLY A 64 -6.84 3.87 -1.78
CA GLY A 64 -7.97 2.95 -1.80
C GLY A 64 -9.12 3.39 -0.92
N GLU A 65 -10.03 2.46 -0.65
CA GLU A 65 -11.16 2.72 0.22
C GLU A 65 -10.73 2.66 1.69
N GLU A 66 -11.64 3.01 2.59
CA GLU A 66 -11.34 3.08 4.01
C GLU A 66 -10.77 1.78 4.59
N LYS A 67 -11.19 0.63 4.10
CA LYS A 67 -10.66 -0.67 4.54
C LYS A 67 -9.16 -0.82 4.29
N ALA A 68 -8.60 -0.07 3.34
CA ALA A 68 -7.16 -0.11 3.05
C ALA A 68 -6.31 0.41 4.20
N GLN A 69 -6.90 1.05 5.22
CA GLN A 69 -6.15 1.48 6.40
C GLN A 69 -5.47 0.32 7.12
N GLU A 70 -6.00 -0.91 6.99
CA GLU A 70 -5.38 -2.10 7.58
C GLU A 70 -3.98 -2.34 7.03
N THR A 71 -3.79 -2.08 5.74
CA THR A 71 -2.50 -2.23 5.07
C THR A 71 -1.48 -1.23 5.64
N VAL A 72 -1.92 0.00 5.87
CA VAL A 72 -1.07 1.03 6.47
C VAL A 72 -0.75 0.69 7.92
N ARG A 73 -1.73 0.19 8.68
CA ARG A 73 -1.52 -0.22 10.06
C ARG A 73 -0.51 -1.35 10.18
N LYS A 74 -0.53 -2.29 9.23
CA LYS A 74 0.45 -3.36 9.20
C LYS A 74 1.86 -2.81 8.98
N ALA A 75 2.02 -1.85 8.06
CA ALA A 75 3.31 -1.20 7.83
C ALA A 75 3.80 -0.47 9.09
N LEU A 76 2.88 0.18 9.82
CA LEU A 76 3.23 0.83 11.09
C LEU A 76 3.70 -0.18 12.12
N ALA A 77 3.05 -1.34 12.19
CA ALA A 77 3.42 -2.41 13.11
C ALA A 77 4.82 -2.97 12.80
N VAL A 78 5.21 -2.99 11.53
CA VAL A 78 6.54 -3.47 11.11
C VAL A 78 7.62 -2.44 11.41
N GLY A 79 7.31 -1.15 11.38
CA GLY A 79 8.30 -0.13 11.71
C GLY A 79 8.17 1.21 11.01
N ALA A 80 7.13 1.42 10.21
CA ALA A 80 6.89 2.74 9.62
C ALA A 80 6.52 3.74 10.71
N ASP A 81 6.92 4.99 10.54
CA ASP A 81 6.67 6.04 11.52
C ASP A 81 5.32 6.72 11.34
N ARG A 82 4.88 6.88 10.09
CA ARG A 82 3.58 7.48 9.78
C ARG A 82 2.90 6.73 8.64
N GLY A 83 1.59 6.83 8.61
CA GLY A 83 0.79 6.23 7.55
C GLY A 83 -0.13 7.26 6.89
N ILE A 84 -0.29 7.16 5.58
CA ILE A 84 -1.19 8.03 4.81
C ILE A 84 -2.15 7.13 4.03
N LEU A 85 -3.44 7.37 4.21
CA LEU A 85 -4.46 6.73 3.40
C LEU A 85 -5.05 7.79 2.46
N VAL A 86 -4.85 7.59 1.16
CA VAL A 86 -5.50 8.42 0.15
C VAL A 86 -6.81 7.74 -0.23
N LYS A 87 -7.93 8.30 0.21
CA LYS A 87 -9.22 7.71 -0.07
C LYS A 87 -9.59 7.87 -1.54
N ALA A 88 -9.90 6.76 -2.18
CA ALA A 88 -10.36 6.73 -3.56
C ALA A 88 -11.32 5.56 -3.73
N SER A 89 -12.35 5.73 -4.53
CA SER A 89 -13.31 4.67 -4.83
C SER A 89 -13.10 4.16 -6.26
N GLY A 90 -13.45 2.88 -6.47
CA GLY A 90 -13.31 2.26 -7.77
C GLY A 90 -11.88 1.88 -8.12
N THR A 91 -11.67 1.54 -9.38
CA THR A 91 -10.36 1.13 -9.87
C THR A 91 -9.50 2.36 -10.19
N ILE A 92 -8.32 2.43 -9.61
CA ILE A 92 -7.37 3.51 -9.84
C ILE A 92 -6.26 3.00 -10.77
N GLU A 93 -6.11 3.64 -11.91
CA GLU A 93 -5.11 3.27 -12.90
C GLU A 93 -3.69 3.65 -12.43
N PRO A 94 -2.65 2.93 -12.88
CA PRO A 94 -1.28 3.20 -12.44
C PRO A 94 -0.82 4.64 -12.60
N LEU A 95 -1.20 5.31 -13.70
CA LEU A 95 -0.82 6.70 -13.92
C LEU A 95 -1.43 7.63 -12.87
N ALA A 96 -2.69 7.38 -12.48
CA ALA A 96 -3.34 8.16 -11.45
C ALA A 96 -2.65 7.96 -10.10
N VAL A 97 -2.24 6.73 -9.78
CA VAL A 97 -1.48 6.41 -8.57
C VAL A 97 -0.14 7.16 -8.58
N ALA A 98 0.56 7.17 -9.70
CA ALA A 98 1.83 7.88 -9.84
C ALA A 98 1.68 9.38 -9.57
N LYS A 99 0.62 9.99 -10.09
CA LYS A 99 0.34 11.41 -9.85
C LYS A 99 0.03 11.70 -8.39
N ILE A 100 -0.71 10.81 -7.73
CA ILE A 100 -1.02 10.94 -6.30
C ILE A 100 0.28 10.87 -5.49
N LEU A 101 1.15 9.91 -5.80
CA LEU A 101 2.44 9.78 -5.11
C LEU A 101 3.31 11.00 -5.32
N GLN A 102 3.32 11.58 -6.51
CA GLN A 102 4.05 12.81 -6.80
C GLN A 102 3.58 13.95 -5.89
N LYS A 103 2.28 14.12 -5.75
CA LYS A 103 1.71 15.14 -4.88
C LYS A 103 2.09 14.94 -3.42
N ILE A 104 2.12 13.70 -2.96
CA ILE A 104 2.51 13.38 -1.59
C ILE A 104 3.98 13.74 -1.37
N VAL A 105 4.85 13.39 -2.30
CA VAL A 105 6.28 13.73 -2.21
C VAL A 105 6.49 15.24 -2.14
N GLU A 106 5.78 16.00 -2.96
CA GLU A 106 5.84 17.46 -2.95
C GLU A 106 5.40 18.05 -1.61
N LYS A 107 4.38 17.46 -1.01
CA LYS A 107 3.82 17.93 0.27
C LYS A 107 4.71 17.58 1.46
N GLU A 108 5.32 16.41 1.45
CA GLU A 108 6.04 15.87 2.61
C GLU A 108 7.54 16.18 2.62
N LYS A 109 8.08 16.72 1.61
CA LYS A 109 9.53 16.99 1.46
C LYS A 109 10.30 17.08 2.75
#